data_acd29758d1a4e492c1e58cc61affd35c
#
_entry.id   acd29758d1a4e492c1e58cc61affd35c
#
_cell.length_a   1.000
_cell.length_b   1.000
_cell.length_c   1.000
_cell.angle_alpha   90.00
_cell.angle_beta   90.00
_cell.angle_gamma   90.00
#
_symmetry.space_group_name_H-M   'P 1'
#
loop_
_entity.id
_entity.type
_entity.pdbx_description
1 polymer ?
#
loop_
_entity_poly.entity_id
_entity_poly.type
_entity_poly.pdbx_seq_one_letter_code
_entity_poly.pdbx_strand_id
1 'polypeptide(L)'
;MFQNTGLQLNRGDKMGLTGLNGAGKTTFINILTGTVIPDAGSVKWHPKVRVGYLDQHAAVDESLTVRAYLAGAFADLFETERQLNELNEAISVCKDEEELYRLCIRAGAKQELLESRNFYGIDSEIDKIAAGLGLVAFGMDTKLGNLSGGQRAKVMLARMFLEVPDVLILDEPTNFLDREHIEWLTKYLTIFKGSFIVVSHDYAFLNKVVNCISDIEFGVITRYNGNFDSFQRQKESRREEYIKNYNAQQKEIGKLEEYIQKNITRASTSAMAKSRRKKLEKMQVMEKPADQPIPTFVFDYTPPVGKTVLWVNDLQVGYSEPLLPEINLVLKLGEKIAVTGFNGIGKSTFLKTICGLLPPLSGAYRYPDKLKIGYYEQENNWEHPDYTPFQELKESFPRLSDKQVRGHLARCGLRQEHIMQKLNTLSGGEQSKVKLCKLTLSPYNLLILDEPTNHLDVNAVAQLKTAIRAFEGSVIFVSHSKEFCAETADWTFDFETLFD
;
A
#
# COMPACT_ATOMS: atom_id res chain seq x y z
N MET A 1 2.53 19.00 -9.78
CA MET A 1 1.89 18.01 -8.88
C MET A 1 1.66 18.62 -7.49
N PHE A 2 2.67 19.14 -6.81
CA PHE A 2 2.55 19.85 -5.54
C PHE A 2 2.67 21.36 -5.79
N GLN A 3 1.85 22.18 -5.09
CA GLN A 3 1.90 23.64 -5.21
C GLN A 3 1.86 24.29 -3.84
N ASN A 4 2.87 25.14 -3.55
CA ASN A 4 2.96 25.91 -2.30
C ASN A 4 2.71 25.07 -1.03
N THR A 5 3.28 23.88 -0.99
CA THR A 5 3.09 22.94 0.14
C THR A 5 4.40 22.73 0.88
N GLY A 6 4.31 22.46 2.16
CA GLY A 6 5.46 22.17 3.01
C GLY A 6 5.12 21.12 4.05
N LEU A 7 6.10 20.30 4.37
CA LEU A 7 6.04 19.32 5.45
C LEU A 7 7.19 19.58 6.41
N GLN A 8 6.90 19.50 7.70
CA GLN A 8 7.91 19.51 8.75
C GLN A 8 7.78 18.24 9.57
N LEU A 9 8.87 17.48 9.64
CA LEU A 9 9.00 16.32 10.51
C LEU A 9 9.80 16.70 11.75
N ASN A 10 9.21 16.56 12.91
CA ASN A 10 9.88 16.85 14.18
C ASN A 10 10.38 15.56 14.83
N ARG A 11 11.30 15.68 15.77
CA ARG A 11 11.78 14.53 16.52
C ARG A 11 10.63 13.87 17.31
N GLY A 12 10.50 12.54 17.15
CA GLY A 12 9.42 11.76 17.76
C GLY A 12 8.10 11.79 16.98
N ASP A 13 8.03 12.47 15.82
CA ASP A 13 6.88 12.37 14.93
C ASP A 13 6.81 10.96 14.34
N LYS A 14 5.70 10.30 14.55
CA LYS A 14 5.32 9.04 13.93
C LYS A 14 4.23 9.33 12.91
N MET A 15 4.66 9.69 11.70
CA MET A 15 3.79 10.30 10.70
C MET A 15 3.26 9.28 9.72
N GLY A 16 1.92 9.20 9.60
CA GLY A 16 1.26 8.55 8.48
C GLY A 16 1.12 9.51 7.30
N LEU A 17 1.54 9.10 6.11
CA LEU A 17 1.32 9.87 4.89
C LEU A 17 0.15 9.24 4.14
N THR A 18 -0.95 9.98 4.03
CA THR A 18 -2.19 9.52 3.41
C THR A 18 -2.55 10.37 2.19
N GLY A 19 -3.53 9.92 1.45
CA GLY A 19 -4.02 10.58 0.24
C GLY A 19 -4.58 9.57 -0.74
N LEU A 20 -5.38 10.02 -1.67
CA LEU A 20 -5.92 9.18 -2.74
C LEU A 20 -4.81 8.53 -3.56
N ASN A 21 -5.14 7.43 -4.23
CA ASN A 21 -4.25 6.85 -5.23
C ASN A 21 -4.00 7.88 -6.34
N GLY A 22 -2.74 7.99 -6.77
CA GLY A 22 -2.34 9.05 -7.70
C GLY A 22 -2.15 10.45 -7.08
N ALA A 23 -2.39 10.65 -5.79
CA ALA A 23 -2.15 11.95 -5.12
C ALA A 23 -0.66 12.33 -5.03
N GLY A 24 0.25 11.40 -5.34
CA GLY A 24 1.69 11.64 -5.35
C GLY A 24 2.43 11.20 -4.09
N LYS A 25 1.89 10.27 -3.30
CA LYS A 25 2.55 9.78 -2.07
C LYS A 25 3.97 9.28 -2.34
N THR A 26 4.13 8.34 -3.26
CA THR A 26 5.44 7.80 -3.67
C THR A 26 6.33 8.86 -4.31
N THR A 27 5.78 9.75 -5.13
CA THR A 27 6.55 10.88 -5.70
C THR A 27 7.06 11.80 -4.60
N PHE A 28 6.26 12.06 -3.57
CA PHE A 28 6.68 12.87 -2.43
C PHE A 28 7.78 12.18 -1.62
N ILE A 29 7.68 10.88 -1.40
CA ILE A 29 8.75 10.08 -0.78
C ILE A 29 10.04 10.18 -1.62
N ASN A 30 9.95 10.00 -2.94
CA ASN A 30 11.10 10.09 -3.83
C ASN A 30 11.77 11.47 -3.83
N ILE A 31 10.98 12.55 -3.62
CA ILE A 31 11.52 13.89 -3.40
C ILE A 31 12.24 13.99 -2.04
N LEU A 32 11.67 13.43 -0.97
CA LEU A 32 12.29 13.44 0.36
C LEU A 32 13.61 12.65 0.41
N THR A 33 13.68 11.56 -0.34
CA THR A 33 14.88 10.71 -0.43
C THR A 33 15.93 11.22 -1.43
N GLY A 34 15.57 12.23 -2.25
CA GLY A 34 16.46 12.81 -3.26
C GLY A 34 16.51 12.03 -4.57
N THR A 35 15.71 10.97 -4.73
CA THR A 35 15.58 10.20 -5.98
C THR A 35 14.96 11.03 -7.10
N VAL A 36 14.05 11.95 -6.74
CA VAL A 36 13.42 12.90 -7.66
C VAL A 36 13.74 14.33 -7.21
N ILE A 37 14.26 15.14 -8.14
CA ILE A 37 14.54 16.56 -7.88
C ILE A 37 13.25 17.35 -8.09
N PRO A 38 12.78 18.16 -7.12
CA PRO A 38 11.61 19.00 -7.30
C PRO A 38 11.88 20.15 -8.27
N ASP A 39 10.88 20.53 -9.08
CA ASP A 39 10.97 21.66 -10.01
C ASP A 39 11.19 23.00 -9.27
N ALA A 40 10.66 23.12 -8.06
CA ALA A 40 10.81 24.28 -7.18
C ALA A 40 10.76 23.86 -5.71
N GLY A 41 11.34 24.69 -4.83
CA GLY A 41 11.44 24.39 -3.41
C GLY A 41 12.72 23.63 -3.04
N SER A 42 12.80 23.14 -1.81
CA SER A 42 13.97 22.38 -1.35
C SER A 42 13.59 21.45 -0.20
N VAL A 43 14.26 20.31 -0.13
CA VAL A 43 14.24 19.40 1.02
C VAL A 43 15.49 19.67 1.86
N LYS A 44 15.32 19.81 3.17
CA LYS A 44 16.44 20.05 4.10
C LYS A 44 16.36 19.06 5.25
N TRP A 45 17.34 18.19 5.34
CA TRP A 45 17.57 17.35 6.51
C TRP A 45 18.58 18.00 7.46
N HIS A 46 18.42 17.76 8.75
CA HIS A 46 19.45 18.18 9.70
C HIS A 46 20.77 17.43 9.42
N PRO A 47 21.94 18.08 9.41
CA PRO A 47 23.21 17.52 8.94
C PRO A 47 23.64 16.20 9.60
N LYS A 48 23.18 15.90 10.81
CA LYS A 48 23.52 14.70 11.57
C LYS A 48 22.44 13.60 11.52
N VAL A 49 21.36 13.82 10.78
CA VAL A 49 20.25 12.86 10.72
C VAL A 49 20.53 11.79 9.66
N ARG A 50 20.47 10.54 10.07
CA ARG A 50 20.53 9.38 9.17
C ARG A 50 19.11 9.00 8.79
N VAL A 51 18.83 9.00 7.48
CA VAL A 51 17.53 8.64 6.93
C VAL A 51 17.62 7.23 6.33
N GLY A 52 16.82 6.30 6.83
CA GLY A 52 16.63 4.97 6.26
C GLY A 52 15.41 4.99 5.34
N TYR A 53 15.61 4.52 4.11
CA TYR A 53 14.55 4.37 3.12
C TYR A 53 14.63 3.00 2.47
N LEU A 54 13.49 2.33 2.34
CA LEU A 54 13.37 1.06 1.63
C LEU A 54 13.15 1.32 0.14
N ASP A 55 14.24 1.33 -0.63
CA ASP A 55 14.15 1.35 -2.08
C ASP A 55 13.93 -0.08 -2.61
N GLN A 56 12.71 -0.37 -3.06
CA GLN A 56 12.35 -1.69 -3.59
C GLN A 56 13.06 -2.04 -4.90
N HIS A 57 13.66 -1.06 -5.58
CA HIS A 57 14.39 -1.22 -6.83
C HIS A 57 15.92 -1.11 -6.66
N ALA A 58 16.40 -0.98 -5.42
CA ALA A 58 17.84 -0.93 -5.17
C ALA A 58 18.52 -2.20 -5.66
N ALA A 59 19.60 -2.03 -6.41
CA ALA A 59 20.43 -3.14 -6.85
C ALA A 59 21.09 -3.80 -5.62
N VAL A 60 20.80 -5.07 -5.42
CA VAL A 60 21.35 -5.89 -4.34
C VAL A 60 22.32 -6.90 -4.95
N ASP A 61 23.46 -7.13 -4.30
CA ASP A 61 24.36 -8.21 -4.71
C ASP A 61 23.69 -9.57 -4.48
N GLU A 62 23.21 -10.17 -5.54
CA GLU A 62 22.49 -11.43 -5.54
C GLU A 62 23.34 -12.64 -5.11
N SER A 63 24.66 -12.50 -5.06
CA SER A 63 25.59 -13.55 -4.64
C SER A 63 25.67 -13.71 -3.13
N LEU A 64 25.33 -12.66 -2.37
CA LEU A 64 25.38 -12.66 -0.91
C LEU A 64 24.29 -13.54 -0.30
N THR A 65 24.61 -14.16 0.84
CA THR A 65 23.61 -14.83 1.68
C THR A 65 22.80 -13.79 2.47
N VAL A 66 21.61 -14.17 2.94
CA VAL A 66 20.79 -13.32 3.81
C VAL A 66 21.59 -12.83 5.02
N ARG A 67 22.30 -13.73 5.73
CA ARG A 67 23.13 -13.37 6.88
C ARG A 67 24.24 -12.39 6.52
N ALA A 68 24.96 -12.63 5.44
CA ALA A 68 26.06 -11.75 4.99
C ALA A 68 25.52 -10.34 4.62
N TYR A 69 24.39 -10.28 3.97
CA TYR A 69 23.76 -9.01 3.62
C TYR A 69 23.32 -8.21 4.85
N LEU A 70 22.72 -8.89 5.85
CA LEU A 70 22.30 -8.25 7.11
C LEU A 70 23.52 -7.79 7.94
N ALA A 71 24.57 -8.60 8.01
CA ALA A 71 25.83 -8.24 8.68
C ALA A 71 26.48 -6.99 8.05
N GLY A 72 26.24 -6.74 6.76
CA GLY A 72 26.67 -5.53 6.07
C GLY A 72 26.14 -4.22 6.68
N ALA A 73 25.06 -4.25 7.48
CA ALA A 73 24.60 -3.10 8.25
C ALA A 73 25.63 -2.60 9.30
N PHE A 74 26.56 -3.46 9.68
CA PHE A 74 27.58 -3.22 10.70
C PHE A 74 29.01 -3.18 10.11
N ALA A 75 29.13 -2.94 8.81
CA ALA A 75 30.43 -2.96 8.11
C ALA A 75 31.48 -2.04 8.76
N ASP A 76 31.05 -0.89 9.31
CA ASP A 76 31.93 0.04 10.04
C ASP A 76 32.49 -0.57 11.32
N LEU A 77 31.69 -1.39 12.01
CA LEU A 77 32.13 -2.08 13.24
C LEU A 77 33.05 -3.25 12.94
N PHE A 78 32.77 -4.04 11.91
CA PHE A 78 33.65 -5.11 11.46
C PHE A 78 35.01 -4.54 10.97
N GLU A 79 35.01 -3.41 10.29
CA GLU A 79 36.25 -2.73 9.93
C GLU A 79 37.00 -2.21 11.17
N THR A 80 36.28 -1.71 12.18
CA THR A 80 36.88 -1.27 13.45
C THR A 80 37.50 -2.45 14.20
N GLU A 81 36.85 -3.62 14.22
CA GLU A 81 37.40 -4.85 14.79
C GLU A 81 38.66 -5.30 14.06
N ARG A 82 38.66 -5.29 12.71
CA ARG A 82 39.86 -5.62 11.92
C ARG A 82 41.03 -4.72 12.29
N GLN A 83 40.78 -3.42 12.39
CA GLN A 83 41.82 -2.45 12.78
C GLN A 83 42.27 -2.62 14.23
N LEU A 84 41.38 -3.05 15.15
CA LEU A 84 41.76 -3.39 16.52
C LEU A 84 42.70 -4.60 16.54
N ASN A 85 42.40 -5.65 15.77
CA ASN A 85 43.23 -6.84 15.66
C ASN A 85 44.60 -6.52 15.09
N GLU A 86 44.69 -5.67 14.03
CA GLU A 86 45.95 -5.18 13.48
C GLU A 86 46.79 -4.39 14.54
N LEU A 87 46.12 -3.55 15.34
CA LEU A 87 46.77 -2.82 16.43
C LEU A 87 47.26 -3.78 17.53
N ASN A 88 46.51 -4.81 17.90
CA ASN A 88 46.90 -5.80 18.88
C ASN A 88 48.13 -6.63 18.39
N GLU A 89 48.19 -6.97 17.10
CA GLU A 89 49.36 -7.60 16.50
C GLU A 89 50.59 -6.67 16.54
N ALA A 90 50.39 -5.39 16.19
CA ALA A 90 51.49 -4.41 16.25
C ALA A 90 51.99 -4.20 17.69
N ILE A 91 51.10 -4.17 18.69
CA ILE A 91 51.42 -4.08 20.12
C ILE A 91 52.29 -5.29 20.55
N SER A 92 51.98 -6.50 20.07
CA SER A 92 52.67 -7.73 20.45
C SER A 92 54.15 -7.78 20.01
N VAL A 93 54.48 -7.04 18.94
CA VAL A 93 55.85 -7.02 18.38
C VAL A 93 56.61 -5.71 18.62
N CYS A 94 55.94 -4.68 19.18
CA CYS A 94 56.52 -3.37 19.43
C CYS A 94 57.53 -3.42 20.58
N LYS A 95 58.71 -2.85 20.37
CA LYS A 95 59.81 -2.77 21.35
C LYS A 95 60.07 -1.35 21.87
N ASP A 96 59.47 -0.36 21.25
CA ASP A 96 59.58 1.04 21.61
C ASP A 96 58.47 1.40 22.61
N GLU A 97 58.82 1.89 23.80
CA GLU A 97 57.87 2.19 24.87
C GLU A 97 56.91 3.36 24.51
N GLU A 98 57.38 4.38 23.78
CA GLU A 98 56.54 5.52 23.42
C GLU A 98 55.55 5.14 22.32
N GLU A 99 55.98 4.38 21.34
CA GLU A 99 55.11 3.85 20.29
C GLU A 99 54.12 2.81 20.84
N LEU A 100 54.54 1.94 21.75
CA LEU A 100 53.69 0.98 22.45
C LEU A 100 52.55 1.71 23.19
N TYR A 101 52.89 2.78 23.91
CA TYR A 101 51.87 3.57 24.63
C TYR A 101 50.83 4.18 23.66
N ARG A 102 51.27 4.70 22.52
CA ARG A 102 50.35 5.27 21.48
C ARG A 102 49.45 4.20 20.87
N LEU A 103 50.00 3.00 20.58
CA LEU A 103 49.23 1.88 20.05
C LEU A 103 48.19 1.41 21.07
N CYS A 104 48.54 1.30 22.35
CA CYS A 104 47.59 0.92 23.40
C CYS A 104 46.44 1.91 23.54
N ILE A 105 46.67 3.23 23.48
CA ILE A 105 45.60 4.24 23.51
C ILE A 105 44.65 4.08 22.32
N ARG A 106 45.22 3.87 21.11
CA ARG A 106 44.40 3.67 19.91
C ARG A 106 43.57 2.38 19.96
N ALA A 107 44.17 1.29 20.43
CA ALA A 107 43.49 0.02 20.61
C ALA A 107 42.34 0.15 21.64
N GLY A 108 42.63 0.80 22.80
CA GLY A 108 41.61 1.05 23.82
C GLY A 108 40.42 1.87 23.31
N ALA A 109 40.66 2.94 22.54
CA ALA A 109 39.57 3.73 21.97
C ALA A 109 38.70 2.92 20.97
N LYS A 110 39.30 2.02 20.20
CA LYS A 110 38.54 1.12 19.29
C LYS A 110 37.77 0.05 20.05
N GLN A 111 38.37 -0.52 21.07
CA GLN A 111 37.70 -1.47 21.95
C GLN A 111 36.47 -0.83 22.62
N GLU A 112 36.63 0.35 23.19
CA GLU A 112 35.52 1.12 23.79
C GLU A 112 34.40 1.41 22.78
N LEU A 113 34.76 1.76 21.52
CA LEU A 113 33.78 1.96 20.44
C LEU A 113 32.99 0.68 20.16
N LEU A 114 33.68 -0.47 20.01
CA LEU A 114 33.03 -1.76 19.76
C LEU A 114 32.09 -2.18 20.92
N GLU A 115 32.54 -1.98 22.16
CA GLU A 115 31.72 -2.27 23.35
C GLU A 115 30.50 -1.35 23.46
N SER A 116 30.70 -0.04 23.26
CA SER A 116 29.61 0.95 23.31
C SER A 116 28.55 0.74 22.21
N ARG A 117 28.94 0.16 21.07
CA ARG A 117 28.08 -0.18 19.94
C ARG A 117 27.58 -1.61 19.97
N ASN A 118 27.81 -2.34 21.08
CA ASN A 118 27.38 -3.75 21.28
C ASN A 118 27.80 -4.70 20.16
N PHE A 119 29.06 -4.55 19.67
CA PHE A 119 29.59 -5.35 18.56
C PHE A 119 29.41 -6.84 18.77
N TYR A 120 29.71 -7.35 19.94
CA TYR A 120 29.62 -8.77 20.27
C TYR A 120 28.19 -9.30 20.36
N GLY A 121 27.18 -8.43 20.30
CA GLY A 121 25.76 -8.79 20.29
C GLY A 121 25.15 -8.75 18.87
N ILE A 122 25.91 -8.43 17.81
CA ILE A 122 25.39 -8.24 16.45
C ILE A 122 24.63 -9.48 15.95
N ASP A 123 25.16 -10.70 16.13
CA ASP A 123 24.50 -11.91 15.66
C ASP A 123 23.10 -12.08 16.34
N SER A 124 23.02 -11.80 17.63
CA SER A 124 21.74 -11.85 18.35
C SER A 124 20.74 -10.80 17.86
N GLU A 125 21.22 -9.60 17.50
CA GLU A 125 20.37 -8.54 16.91
C GLU A 125 19.87 -8.93 15.51
N ILE A 126 20.76 -9.51 14.69
CA ILE A 126 20.39 -10.03 13.37
C ILE A 126 19.32 -11.11 13.52
N ASP A 127 19.55 -12.10 14.39
CA ASP A 127 18.64 -13.23 14.59
C ASP A 127 17.26 -12.76 15.11
N LYS A 128 17.24 -11.78 16.00
CA LYS A 128 16.01 -11.19 16.55
C LYS A 128 15.17 -10.49 15.47
N ILE A 129 15.80 -9.68 14.63
CA ILE A 129 15.08 -8.97 13.55
C ILE A 129 14.69 -9.96 12.45
N ALA A 130 15.58 -10.91 12.12
CA ALA A 130 15.30 -11.95 11.15
C ALA A 130 14.09 -12.81 11.57
N ALA A 131 14.03 -13.24 12.83
CA ALA A 131 12.88 -13.98 13.37
C ALA A 131 11.61 -13.14 13.31
N GLY A 132 11.69 -11.86 13.72
CA GLY A 132 10.54 -10.95 13.72
C GLY A 132 9.93 -10.68 12.35
N LEU A 133 10.72 -10.75 11.29
CA LEU A 133 10.27 -10.58 9.91
C LEU A 133 10.11 -11.90 9.14
N GLY A 134 10.29 -13.04 9.83
CA GLY A 134 10.11 -14.38 9.25
C GLY A 134 11.19 -14.79 8.25
N LEU A 135 12.40 -14.21 8.34
CA LEU A 135 13.48 -14.53 7.42
C LEU A 135 14.05 -15.94 7.66
N VAL A 136 13.90 -16.46 8.87
CA VAL A 136 14.38 -17.80 9.25
C VAL A 136 13.73 -18.88 8.41
N ALA A 137 12.49 -18.69 7.98
CA ALA A 137 11.71 -19.66 7.21
C ALA A 137 12.33 -20.02 5.84
N PHE A 138 13.09 -19.10 5.22
CA PHE A 138 13.76 -19.37 3.93
C PHE A 138 15.27 -19.56 4.06
N GLY A 139 15.80 -19.61 5.29
CA GLY A 139 17.19 -19.93 5.62
C GLY A 139 18.12 -18.72 5.51
N MET A 140 18.94 -18.53 6.56
CA MET A 140 19.89 -17.40 6.63
C MET A 140 21.08 -17.55 5.66
N ASP A 141 21.35 -18.77 5.19
CA ASP A 141 22.41 -19.08 4.22
C ASP A 141 21.94 -19.05 2.76
N THR A 142 20.65 -18.79 2.55
CA THR A 142 20.08 -18.66 1.20
C THR A 142 20.60 -17.40 0.52
N LYS A 143 21.00 -17.52 -0.76
CA LYS A 143 21.46 -16.38 -1.57
C LYS A 143 20.28 -15.48 -1.93
N LEU A 144 20.53 -14.16 -1.95
CA LEU A 144 19.49 -13.16 -2.29
C LEU A 144 18.92 -13.35 -3.69
N GLY A 145 19.72 -13.84 -4.64
CA GLY A 145 19.25 -14.15 -5.99
C GLY A 145 18.18 -15.24 -6.06
N ASN A 146 18.12 -16.13 -5.07
CA ASN A 146 17.13 -17.22 -5.02
C ASN A 146 15.82 -16.81 -4.30
N LEU A 147 15.75 -15.60 -3.76
CA LEU A 147 14.58 -15.11 -3.05
C LEU A 147 13.55 -14.50 -4.01
N SER A 148 12.28 -14.69 -3.70
CA SER A 148 11.21 -13.96 -4.37
C SER A 148 11.30 -12.45 -4.09
N GLY A 149 10.64 -11.61 -4.89
CA GLY A 149 10.61 -10.16 -4.69
C GLY A 149 10.14 -9.76 -3.30
N GLY A 150 9.09 -10.40 -2.78
CA GLY A 150 8.57 -10.14 -1.42
C GLY A 150 9.52 -10.60 -0.32
N GLN A 151 10.19 -11.75 -0.48
CA GLN A 151 11.21 -12.21 0.47
C GLN A 151 12.42 -11.27 0.48
N ARG A 152 12.86 -10.81 -0.69
CA ARG A 152 13.94 -9.83 -0.84
C ARG A 152 13.60 -8.51 -0.16
N ALA A 153 12.36 -8.01 -0.31
CA ALA A 153 11.88 -6.81 0.38
C ALA A 153 11.92 -6.95 1.90
N LYS A 154 11.55 -8.13 2.46
CA LYS A 154 11.67 -8.42 3.90
C LYS A 154 13.13 -8.34 4.38
N VAL A 155 14.07 -8.88 3.61
CA VAL A 155 15.52 -8.83 3.96
C VAL A 155 16.05 -7.40 3.93
N MET A 156 15.65 -6.61 2.93
CA MET A 156 16.05 -5.20 2.84
C MET A 156 15.47 -4.37 4.00
N LEU A 157 14.23 -4.63 4.37
CA LEU A 157 13.58 -4.01 5.54
C LEU A 157 14.31 -4.35 6.84
N ALA A 158 14.72 -5.62 7.01
CA ALA A 158 15.51 -6.07 8.15
C ALA A 158 16.84 -5.33 8.26
N ARG A 159 17.57 -5.21 7.15
CA ARG A 159 18.85 -4.48 7.12
C ARG A 159 18.67 -3.01 7.51
N MET A 160 17.64 -2.35 6.98
CA MET A 160 17.35 -0.95 7.30
C MET A 160 17.08 -0.78 8.82
N PHE A 161 16.43 -1.74 9.47
CA PHE A 161 16.22 -1.69 10.93
C PHE A 161 17.52 -1.91 11.71
N LEU A 162 18.42 -2.78 11.22
CA LEU A 162 19.74 -3.01 11.83
C LEU A 162 20.64 -1.78 11.75
N GLU A 163 20.51 -0.95 10.72
CA GLU A 163 21.26 0.30 10.56
C GLU A 163 20.85 1.39 11.58
N VAL A 164 19.74 1.20 12.29
CA VAL A 164 19.20 2.09 13.33
C VAL A 164 19.22 3.56 12.89
N PRO A 165 18.49 3.95 11.83
CA PRO A 165 18.45 5.34 11.37
C PRO A 165 17.67 6.23 12.36
N ASP A 166 17.91 7.56 12.29
CA ASP A 166 17.18 8.54 13.09
C ASP A 166 15.76 8.80 12.53
N VAL A 167 15.60 8.63 11.22
CA VAL A 167 14.33 8.75 10.51
C VAL A 167 14.14 7.54 9.58
N LEU A 168 12.98 6.90 9.67
CA LEU A 168 12.56 5.84 8.76
C LEU A 168 11.53 6.39 7.76
N ILE A 169 11.69 6.05 6.47
CA ILE A 169 10.69 6.28 5.43
C ILE A 169 10.25 4.93 4.89
N LEU A 170 8.99 4.59 5.09
CA LEU A 170 8.41 3.29 4.79
C LEU A 170 7.26 3.46 3.79
N ASP A 171 7.42 2.92 2.58
CA ASP A 171 6.36 2.90 1.57
C ASP A 171 5.76 1.50 1.50
N GLU A 172 4.51 1.37 1.94
CA GLU A 172 3.72 0.13 1.99
C GLU A 172 4.47 -1.06 2.63
N PRO A 173 5.03 -0.93 3.86
CA PRO A 173 5.85 -1.98 4.46
C PRO A 173 5.05 -3.24 4.83
N THR A 174 3.73 -3.16 4.87
CA THR A 174 2.82 -4.26 5.21
C THR A 174 2.54 -5.20 4.04
N ASN A 175 2.78 -4.78 2.78
CA ASN A 175 2.42 -5.57 1.59
C ASN A 175 3.12 -6.92 1.47
N PHE A 176 4.32 -7.06 2.07
CA PHE A 176 5.13 -8.28 1.96
C PHE A 176 5.07 -9.12 3.24
N LEU A 177 4.37 -8.62 4.27
CA LEU A 177 4.33 -9.22 5.59
C LEU A 177 3.01 -9.95 5.78
N ASP A 178 3.09 -11.14 6.37
CA ASP A 178 1.95 -11.82 6.92
C ASP A 178 1.60 -11.23 8.29
N ARG A 179 0.49 -11.62 8.80
CA ARG A 179 -0.12 -11.03 9.98
C ARG A 179 0.78 -11.01 11.21
N GLU A 180 1.47 -12.11 11.48
CA GLU A 180 2.37 -12.22 12.63
C GLU A 180 3.51 -11.20 12.53
N HIS A 181 4.07 -11.05 11.32
CA HIS A 181 5.15 -10.11 11.06
C HIS A 181 4.66 -8.65 11.03
N ILE A 182 3.41 -8.38 10.62
CA ILE A 182 2.79 -7.05 10.78
C ILE A 182 2.61 -6.71 12.27
N GLU A 183 2.21 -7.66 13.11
CA GLU A 183 2.11 -7.45 14.57
C GLU A 183 3.49 -7.16 15.19
N TRP A 184 4.52 -7.87 14.76
CA TRP A 184 5.89 -7.60 15.16
C TRP A 184 6.36 -6.21 14.72
N LEU A 185 6.16 -5.85 13.44
CA LEU A 185 6.49 -4.52 12.89
C LEU A 185 5.76 -3.41 13.67
N THR A 186 4.49 -3.63 14.00
CA THR A 186 3.70 -2.70 14.81
C THR A 186 4.35 -2.46 16.18
N LYS A 187 4.76 -3.53 16.88
CA LYS A 187 5.45 -3.43 18.15
C LYS A 187 6.79 -2.71 18.01
N TYR A 188 7.58 -3.06 16.98
CA TYR A 188 8.87 -2.42 16.70
C TYR A 188 8.72 -0.90 16.49
N LEU A 189 7.82 -0.46 15.61
CA LEU A 189 7.59 0.96 15.32
C LEU A 189 7.00 1.72 16.52
N THR A 190 6.19 1.06 17.34
CA THR A 190 5.64 1.67 18.56
C THR A 190 6.73 2.05 19.57
N ILE A 191 7.79 1.22 19.70
CA ILE A 191 8.92 1.48 20.62
C ILE A 191 10.08 2.22 19.95
N PHE A 192 10.03 2.42 18.64
CA PHE A 192 11.08 3.11 17.90
C PHE A 192 11.27 4.54 18.42
N LYS A 193 12.52 4.89 18.79
CA LYS A 193 12.85 6.17 19.41
C LYS A 193 13.04 7.32 18.40
N GLY A 194 13.30 7.00 17.15
CA GLY A 194 13.42 7.96 16.06
C GLY A 194 12.06 8.48 15.58
N SER A 195 12.07 9.19 14.47
CA SER A 195 10.89 9.64 13.76
C SER A 195 10.66 8.75 12.54
N PHE A 196 9.43 8.68 12.04
CA PHE A 196 9.20 7.99 10.77
C PHE A 196 8.07 8.62 9.96
N ILE A 197 8.13 8.38 8.65
CA ILE A 197 7.04 8.60 7.71
C ILE A 197 6.65 7.23 7.16
N VAL A 198 5.38 6.88 7.25
CA VAL A 198 4.86 5.60 6.74
C VAL A 198 3.65 5.84 5.83
N VAL A 199 3.69 5.24 4.65
CA VAL A 199 2.54 5.07 3.77
C VAL A 199 2.04 3.65 3.97
N SER A 200 0.77 3.46 4.22
CA SER A 200 0.13 2.15 4.25
C SER A 200 -1.36 2.26 3.97
N HIS A 201 -1.91 1.23 3.36
CA HIS A 201 -3.34 1.01 3.20
C HIS A 201 -3.95 0.17 4.33
N ASP A 202 -3.12 -0.35 5.25
CA ASP A 202 -3.58 -1.00 6.48
C ASP A 202 -3.86 0.06 7.56
N TYR A 203 -5.12 0.44 7.68
CA TYR A 203 -5.55 1.47 8.64
C TYR A 203 -5.48 1.00 10.09
N ALA A 204 -5.65 -0.31 10.34
CA ALA A 204 -5.52 -0.87 11.68
C ALA A 204 -4.06 -0.79 12.16
N PHE A 205 -3.12 -1.02 11.25
CA PHE A 205 -1.70 -0.81 11.49
C PHE A 205 -1.39 0.68 11.73
N LEU A 206 -1.81 1.57 10.80
CA LEU A 206 -1.57 3.01 10.94
C LEU A 206 -2.11 3.55 12.27
N ASN A 207 -3.32 3.15 12.64
CA ASN A 207 -3.97 3.62 13.86
C ASN A 207 -3.17 3.31 15.14
N LYS A 208 -2.38 2.23 15.13
CA LYS A 208 -1.54 1.80 16.25
C LYS A 208 -0.17 2.49 16.29
N VAL A 209 0.41 2.80 15.13
CA VAL A 209 1.81 3.24 15.07
C VAL A 209 2.00 4.74 14.90
N VAL A 210 1.01 5.48 14.37
CA VAL A 210 1.17 6.91 14.09
C VAL A 210 0.63 7.81 15.20
N ASN A 211 1.24 8.98 15.35
CA ASN A 211 0.79 10.06 16.24
C ASN A 211 0.40 11.34 15.49
N CYS A 212 0.67 11.41 14.20
CA CYS A 212 0.19 12.46 13.31
C CYS A 212 0.00 11.91 11.89
N ILE A 213 -0.88 12.54 11.14
CA ILE A 213 -1.16 12.21 9.73
C ILE A 213 -0.90 13.45 8.87
N SER A 214 -0.22 13.25 7.75
CA SER A 214 -0.13 14.23 6.67
C SER A 214 -0.90 13.73 5.47
N ASP A 215 -1.98 14.43 5.14
CA ASP A 215 -2.89 14.05 4.05
C ASP A 215 -2.58 14.88 2.81
N ILE A 216 -2.37 14.21 1.69
CA ILE A 216 -2.12 14.84 0.38
C ILE A 216 -3.45 14.89 -0.37
N GLU A 217 -3.96 16.09 -0.55
CA GLU A 217 -5.18 16.33 -1.29
C GLU A 217 -5.01 17.53 -2.24
N PHE A 218 -5.33 17.37 -3.52
CA PHE A 218 -5.18 18.42 -4.57
C PHE A 218 -3.80 19.09 -4.61
N GLY A 219 -2.73 18.34 -4.36
CA GLY A 219 -1.36 18.87 -4.36
C GLY A 219 -0.98 19.68 -3.12
N VAL A 220 -1.85 19.72 -2.12
CA VAL A 220 -1.60 20.36 -0.81
C VAL A 220 -1.43 19.30 0.26
N ILE A 221 -0.46 19.49 1.15
CA ILE A 221 -0.25 18.61 2.30
C ILE A 221 -0.83 19.29 3.54
N THR A 222 -1.76 18.60 4.19
CA THR A 222 -2.37 19.08 5.44
C THR A 222 -2.02 18.12 6.57
N ARG A 223 -1.42 18.67 7.64
CA ARG A 223 -1.09 17.90 8.84
C ARG A 223 -2.26 17.88 9.83
N TYR A 224 -2.52 16.69 10.36
CA TYR A 224 -3.48 16.42 11.43
C TYR A 224 -2.77 15.76 12.60
N ASN A 225 -3.08 16.16 13.82
CA ASN A 225 -2.53 15.55 15.01
C ASN A 225 -3.43 14.42 15.52
N GLY A 226 -2.81 13.35 15.99
CA GLY A 226 -3.51 12.16 16.46
C GLY A 226 -3.33 10.95 15.54
N ASN A 227 -3.99 9.86 15.91
CA ASN A 227 -4.00 8.62 15.15
C ASN A 227 -4.94 8.69 13.93
N PHE A 228 -5.05 7.59 13.19
CA PHE A 228 -5.86 7.55 11.97
C PHE A 228 -7.35 7.82 12.21
N ASP A 229 -7.95 7.30 13.28
CA ASP A 229 -9.36 7.56 13.61
C ASP A 229 -9.61 9.03 13.94
N SER A 230 -8.67 9.67 14.64
CA SER A 230 -8.74 11.10 14.93
C SER A 230 -8.64 11.94 13.66
N PHE A 231 -7.76 11.55 12.75
CA PHE A 231 -7.62 12.17 11.44
C PHE A 231 -8.93 12.10 10.64
N GLN A 232 -9.55 10.93 10.56
CA GLN A 232 -10.81 10.76 9.82
C GLN A 232 -11.90 11.70 10.33
N ARG A 233 -12.09 11.76 11.66
CA ARG A 233 -13.06 12.67 12.28
C ARG A 233 -12.75 14.14 12.01
N GLN A 234 -11.49 14.56 12.11
CA GLN A 234 -11.09 15.92 11.81
C GLN A 234 -11.29 16.28 10.34
N LYS A 235 -10.98 15.35 9.43
CA LYS A 235 -11.15 15.55 7.98
C LYS A 235 -12.62 15.69 7.62
N GLU A 236 -13.49 14.83 8.16
CA GLU A 236 -14.94 14.90 7.94
C GLU A 236 -15.54 16.21 8.46
N SER A 237 -15.21 16.59 9.69
CA SER A 237 -15.67 17.85 10.28
C SER A 237 -15.25 19.08 9.44
N ARG A 238 -14.00 19.11 8.95
CA ARG A 238 -13.52 20.17 8.05
C ARG A 238 -14.27 20.18 6.73
N ARG A 239 -14.55 19.02 6.17
CA ARG A 239 -15.30 18.90 4.92
C ARG A 239 -16.74 19.43 5.09
N GLU A 240 -17.42 19.04 6.16
CA GLU A 240 -18.76 19.54 6.48
C GLU A 240 -18.77 21.07 6.65
N GLU A 241 -17.79 21.61 7.38
CA GLU A 241 -17.63 23.05 7.56
C GLU A 241 -17.38 23.75 6.22
N TYR A 242 -16.50 23.21 5.38
CA TYR A 242 -16.22 23.77 4.06
C TYR A 242 -17.48 23.79 3.18
N ILE A 243 -18.25 22.70 3.13
CA ILE A 243 -19.50 22.60 2.39
C ILE A 243 -20.52 23.62 2.92
N LYS A 244 -20.64 23.76 4.23
CA LYS A 244 -21.53 24.74 4.87
C LYS A 244 -21.15 26.16 4.46
N ASN A 245 -19.89 26.50 4.53
CA ASN A 245 -19.37 27.84 4.18
C ASN A 245 -19.52 28.11 2.68
N TYR A 246 -19.24 27.13 1.81
CA TYR A 246 -19.47 27.22 0.38
C TYR A 246 -20.95 27.50 0.05
N ASN A 247 -21.85 26.71 0.64
CA ASN A 247 -23.28 26.90 0.40
C ASN A 247 -23.80 28.25 0.92
N ALA A 248 -23.26 28.75 2.06
CA ALA A 248 -23.58 30.06 2.58
C ALA A 248 -23.10 31.16 1.63
N GLN A 249 -21.86 31.06 1.13
CA GLN A 249 -21.29 32.00 0.17
C GLN A 249 -22.06 32.01 -1.15
N GLN A 250 -22.41 30.81 -1.68
CA GLN A 250 -23.21 30.73 -2.93
C GLN A 250 -24.59 31.38 -2.78
N LYS A 251 -25.24 31.22 -1.62
CA LYS A 251 -26.50 31.94 -1.32
C LYS A 251 -26.31 33.47 -1.26
N GLU A 252 -25.18 33.93 -0.69
CA GLU A 252 -24.87 35.37 -0.65
C GLU A 252 -24.59 35.92 -2.05
N ILE A 253 -23.79 35.19 -2.86
CA ILE A 253 -23.52 35.53 -4.27
C ILE A 253 -24.83 35.64 -5.04
N GLY A 254 -25.71 34.63 -4.99
CA GLY A 254 -27.00 34.65 -5.70
C GLY A 254 -27.89 35.82 -5.30
N LYS A 255 -27.95 36.16 -4.00
CA LYS A 255 -28.69 37.36 -3.54
C LYS A 255 -28.11 38.67 -4.07
N LEU A 256 -26.77 38.75 -4.12
CA LEU A 256 -26.11 39.95 -4.67
C LEU A 256 -26.34 40.05 -6.17
N GLU A 257 -26.24 38.98 -6.92
CA GLU A 257 -26.50 38.94 -8.37
C GLU A 257 -27.96 39.31 -8.72
N GLU A 258 -28.90 38.69 -8.00
CA GLU A 258 -30.32 39.00 -8.18
C GLU A 258 -30.62 40.46 -7.88
N TYR A 259 -30.07 41.03 -6.81
CA TYR A 259 -30.23 42.44 -6.49
C TYR A 259 -29.62 43.34 -7.57
N ILE A 260 -28.42 43.04 -8.05
CA ILE A 260 -27.71 43.78 -9.09
C ILE A 260 -28.54 43.76 -10.37
N GLN A 261 -29.00 42.58 -10.80
CA GLN A 261 -29.80 42.42 -12.01
C GLN A 261 -31.10 43.24 -11.99
N LYS A 262 -31.81 43.22 -10.84
CA LYS A 262 -33.08 43.96 -10.68
C LYS A 262 -32.95 45.48 -10.58
N ASN A 263 -31.77 45.98 -10.15
CA ASN A 263 -31.62 47.38 -9.74
C ASN A 263 -30.57 48.17 -10.56
N ILE A 264 -29.81 47.54 -11.44
CA ILE A 264 -28.71 48.19 -12.14
C ILE A 264 -29.22 49.28 -13.16
N THR A 265 -30.41 49.07 -13.71
CA THR A 265 -31.03 49.97 -14.71
C THR A 265 -31.87 51.08 -14.11
N ARG A 266 -32.21 51.01 -12.82
CA ARG A 266 -33.05 52.00 -12.14
C ARG A 266 -32.20 53.16 -11.59
N ALA A 267 -32.49 54.38 -11.99
CA ALA A 267 -31.71 55.56 -11.61
C ALA A 267 -31.54 55.72 -10.08
N SER A 268 -32.59 55.46 -9.30
CA SER A 268 -32.60 55.62 -7.83
C SER A 268 -31.78 54.54 -7.09
N THR A 269 -31.56 53.36 -7.67
CA THR A 269 -30.89 52.21 -7.01
C THR A 269 -29.57 51.81 -7.68
N SER A 270 -29.23 52.41 -8.83
CA SER A 270 -28.05 52.09 -9.64
C SER A 270 -26.73 52.27 -8.85
N ALA A 271 -26.60 53.32 -8.02
CA ALA A 271 -25.41 53.53 -7.20
C ALA A 271 -25.17 52.40 -6.21
N MET A 272 -26.24 51.91 -5.54
CA MET A 272 -26.17 50.80 -4.59
C MET A 272 -25.92 49.47 -5.32
N ALA A 273 -26.50 49.24 -6.51
CA ALA A 273 -26.22 48.07 -7.33
C ALA A 273 -24.76 48.01 -7.78
N LYS A 274 -24.17 49.19 -8.18
CA LYS A 274 -22.74 49.29 -8.51
C LYS A 274 -21.84 49.02 -7.31
N SER A 275 -22.21 49.46 -6.10
CA SER A 275 -21.46 49.15 -4.86
C SER A 275 -21.47 47.66 -4.56
N ARG A 276 -22.63 46.98 -4.67
CA ARG A 276 -22.75 45.52 -4.47
C ARG A 276 -22.00 44.73 -5.53
N ARG A 277 -21.97 45.19 -6.77
CA ARG A 277 -21.17 44.62 -7.84
C ARG A 277 -19.68 44.67 -7.51
N LYS A 278 -19.16 45.81 -7.03
CA LYS A 278 -17.78 45.95 -6.58
C LYS A 278 -17.47 45.01 -5.40
N LYS A 279 -18.45 44.77 -4.49
CA LYS A 279 -18.29 43.81 -3.39
C LYS A 279 -18.16 42.40 -3.97
N LEU A 280 -19.00 42.02 -4.93
CA LEU A 280 -18.95 40.71 -5.59
C LEU A 280 -17.62 40.49 -6.33
N GLU A 281 -17.14 41.47 -7.08
CA GLU A 281 -15.88 41.43 -7.83
C GLU A 281 -14.65 41.29 -6.91
N LYS A 282 -14.74 41.77 -5.66
CA LYS A 282 -13.67 41.65 -4.66
C LYS A 282 -13.78 40.39 -3.77
N MET A 283 -14.89 39.68 -3.88
CA MET A 283 -15.13 38.49 -3.05
C MET A 283 -14.26 37.35 -3.56
N GLN A 284 -13.48 36.75 -2.66
CA GLN A 284 -12.75 35.52 -2.93
C GLN A 284 -13.76 34.36 -3.00
N VAL A 285 -14.09 33.93 -4.20
CA VAL A 285 -15.07 32.86 -4.43
C VAL A 285 -14.43 31.55 -4.05
N MET A 286 -15.10 30.81 -3.15
CA MET A 286 -14.70 29.45 -2.79
C MET A 286 -14.90 28.52 -3.99
N GLU A 287 -13.97 27.65 -4.22
CA GLU A 287 -14.11 26.61 -5.23
C GLU A 287 -15.20 25.61 -4.82
N LYS A 288 -15.93 25.10 -5.80
CA LYS A 288 -16.91 24.04 -5.54
C LYS A 288 -16.19 22.86 -4.89
N PRO A 289 -16.69 22.33 -3.74
CA PRO A 289 -16.12 21.12 -3.17
C PRO A 289 -16.04 20.05 -4.25
N ALA A 290 -14.85 19.52 -4.49
CA ALA A 290 -14.69 18.46 -5.47
C ALA A 290 -15.45 17.23 -4.96
N ASP A 291 -16.50 16.86 -5.67
CA ASP A 291 -17.13 15.57 -5.50
C ASP A 291 -16.11 14.50 -5.88
N GLN A 292 -15.53 13.84 -4.89
CA GLN A 292 -14.73 12.64 -5.17
C GLN A 292 -15.73 11.61 -5.68
N PRO A 293 -15.61 11.13 -6.92
CA PRO A 293 -16.49 10.09 -7.40
C PRO A 293 -16.28 8.85 -6.53
N ILE A 294 -17.25 8.57 -5.66
CA ILE A 294 -17.26 7.31 -4.92
C ILE A 294 -17.45 6.22 -5.97
N PRO A 295 -16.48 5.29 -6.11
CA PRO A 295 -16.63 4.23 -7.09
C PRO A 295 -17.87 3.39 -6.75
N THR A 296 -18.57 2.92 -7.76
CA THR A 296 -19.72 2.04 -7.59
C THR A 296 -19.45 0.80 -8.42
N PHE A 297 -19.45 -0.36 -7.74
CA PHE A 297 -19.33 -1.66 -8.39
C PHE A 297 -20.68 -2.36 -8.30
N VAL A 298 -21.12 -2.93 -9.42
CA VAL A 298 -22.33 -3.76 -9.49
C VAL A 298 -21.97 -4.96 -10.35
N PHE A 299 -22.03 -6.15 -9.77
CA PHE A 299 -21.77 -7.39 -10.49
C PHE A 299 -23.08 -7.98 -10.97
N ASP A 300 -23.19 -8.14 -12.29
CA ASP A 300 -24.37 -8.76 -12.89
C ASP A 300 -24.35 -10.26 -12.68
N TYR A 301 -25.51 -10.82 -12.36
CA TYR A 301 -25.70 -12.23 -12.05
C TYR A 301 -26.43 -12.97 -13.18
N THR A 302 -25.97 -14.19 -13.45
CA THR A 302 -26.70 -15.16 -14.29
C THR A 302 -26.98 -16.41 -13.48
N PRO A 303 -28.23 -16.87 -13.33
CA PRO A 303 -28.54 -18.07 -12.56
C PRO A 303 -27.83 -19.31 -13.13
N PRO A 304 -27.14 -20.11 -12.30
CA PRO A 304 -26.59 -21.41 -12.71
C PRO A 304 -27.68 -22.50 -12.73
N VAL A 305 -27.35 -23.61 -13.36
CA VAL A 305 -28.16 -24.81 -13.29
C VAL A 305 -27.76 -25.60 -12.04
N GLY A 306 -28.53 -25.49 -10.94
CA GLY A 306 -28.32 -26.27 -9.72
C GLY A 306 -28.03 -25.44 -8.47
N LYS A 307 -27.98 -26.12 -7.32
CA LYS A 307 -27.78 -25.51 -5.98
C LYS A 307 -26.31 -25.47 -5.56
N THR A 308 -25.45 -26.23 -6.18
CA THR A 308 -24.02 -26.28 -5.89
C THR A 308 -23.26 -25.75 -7.10
N VAL A 309 -22.30 -24.88 -6.83
CA VAL A 309 -21.55 -24.12 -7.84
C VAL A 309 -20.16 -24.71 -8.08
N LEU A 310 -19.56 -25.32 -7.05
CA LEU A 310 -18.25 -25.94 -7.14
C LEU A 310 -18.17 -27.16 -6.22
N TRP A 311 -17.59 -28.23 -6.72
CA TRP A 311 -17.15 -29.40 -5.94
C TRP A 311 -15.65 -29.53 -6.11
N VAL A 312 -14.93 -29.68 -5.01
CA VAL A 312 -13.50 -29.97 -4.95
C VAL A 312 -13.32 -31.24 -4.13
N ASN A 313 -12.69 -32.28 -4.70
CA ASN A 313 -12.49 -33.55 -4.05
C ASN A 313 -11.01 -33.93 -4.10
N ASP A 314 -10.41 -34.10 -2.94
CA ASP A 314 -9.02 -34.57 -2.73
C ASP A 314 -8.02 -33.78 -3.61
N LEU A 315 -8.28 -32.49 -3.81
CA LEU A 315 -7.53 -31.65 -4.74
C LEU A 315 -6.19 -31.28 -4.16
N GLN A 316 -5.10 -31.64 -4.82
CA GLN A 316 -3.76 -31.17 -4.52
C GLN A 316 -3.30 -30.13 -5.55
N VAL A 317 -2.85 -28.98 -5.03
CA VAL A 317 -2.39 -27.86 -5.84
C VAL A 317 -0.92 -27.59 -5.62
N GLY A 318 -0.22 -27.20 -6.66
CA GLY A 318 1.22 -26.93 -6.65
C GLY A 318 1.78 -26.80 -8.05
N TYR A 319 3.10 -26.74 -8.16
CA TYR A 319 3.82 -26.72 -9.45
C TYR A 319 4.49 -28.06 -9.74
N SER A 320 5.61 -28.36 -9.07
CA SER A 320 6.31 -29.64 -9.13
C SER A 320 5.98 -30.53 -7.92
N GLU A 321 5.65 -29.90 -6.80
CA GLU A 321 5.30 -30.55 -5.54
C GLU A 321 4.02 -29.94 -4.97
N PRO A 322 3.24 -30.70 -4.18
CA PRO A 322 2.06 -30.18 -3.51
C PRO A 322 2.43 -29.06 -2.50
N LEU A 323 1.75 -27.94 -2.62
CA LEU A 323 1.86 -26.82 -1.66
C LEU A 323 0.94 -27.00 -0.45
N LEU A 324 -0.18 -27.70 -0.66
CA LEU A 324 -1.22 -27.92 0.33
C LEU A 324 -1.55 -29.41 0.42
N PRO A 325 -2.01 -29.90 1.59
CA PRO A 325 -2.70 -31.18 1.69
C PRO A 325 -3.92 -31.26 0.77
N GLU A 326 -4.60 -32.40 0.79
CA GLU A 326 -5.81 -32.62 0.01
C GLU A 326 -6.94 -31.68 0.42
N ILE A 327 -7.44 -30.92 -0.57
CA ILE A 327 -8.50 -29.94 -0.36
C ILE A 327 -9.84 -30.56 -0.71
N ASN A 328 -10.77 -30.49 0.23
CA ASN A 328 -12.16 -30.88 0.04
C ASN A 328 -13.07 -29.69 0.31
N LEU A 329 -13.82 -29.25 -0.70
CA LEU A 329 -14.67 -28.06 -0.61
C LEU A 329 -15.94 -28.21 -1.45
N VAL A 330 -17.06 -27.81 -0.90
CA VAL A 330 -18.33 -27.70 -1.63
C VAL A 330 -18.85 -26.27 -1.46
N LEU A 331 -18.99 -25.55 -2.59
CA LEU A 331 -19.54 -24.20 -2.63
C LEU A 331 -20.98 -24.26 -3.13
N LYS A 332 -21.89 -23.77 -2.30
CA LYS A 332 -23.33 -23.66 -2.66
C LYS A 332 -23.61 -22.33 -3.32
N LEU A 333 -24.73 -22.28 -4.04
CA LEU A 333 -25.19 -21.05 -4.67
C LEU A 333 -25.45 -19.95 -3.63
N GLY A 334 -24.93 -18.77 -3.92
CA GLY A 334 -25.07 -17.57 -3.09
C GLY A 334 -24.07 -17.48 -1.94
N GLU A 335 -23.31 -18.54 -1.63
CA GLU A 335 -22.30 -18.49 -0.57
C GLU A 335 -21.10 -17.61 -0.94
N LYS A 336 -20.59 -16.86 0.03
CA LYS A 336 -19.36 -16.05 -0.03
C LYS A 336 -18.34 -16.66 0.91
N ILE A 337 -17.25 -17.17 0.35
CA ILE A 337 -16.19 -17.83 1.11
C ILE A 337 -14.92 -16.98 1.08
N ALA A 338 -14.38 -16.68 2.27
CA ALA A 338 -13.03 -16.14 2.38
C ALA A 338 -12.02 -17.27 2.56
N VAL A 339 -10.99 -17.31 1.73
CA VAL A 339 -9.85 -18.23 1.89
C VAL A 339 -8.73 -17.49 2.61
N THR A 340 -8.29 -18.05 3.74
CA THR A 340 -7.25 -17.48 4.61
C THR A 340 -6.05 -18.42 4.77
N GLY A 341 -4.97 -17.94 5.39
CA GLY A 341 -3.72 -18.63 5.63
C GLY A 341 -2.52 -17.72 5.37
N PHE A 342 -1.33 -18.11 5.81
CA PHE A 342 -0.11 -17.30 5.67
C PHE A 342 0.31 -17.11 4.20
N ASN A 343 1.22 -16.15 3.96
CA ASN A 343 1.70 -15.87 2.61
C ASN A 343 2.57 -17.02 2.08
N GLY A 344 2.27 -17.44 0.84
CA GLY A 344 2.97 -18.56 0.21
C GLY A 344 2.38 -19.94 0.50
N ILE A 345 1.35 -20.06 1.33
CA ILE A 345 0.69 -21.36 1.62
C ILE A 345 0.05 -22.02 0.38
N GLY A 346 -0.24 -21.23 -0.69
CA GLY A 346 -0.84 -21.78 -1.91
C GLY A 346 -2.24 -21.24 -2.25
N LYS A 347 -2.71 -20.16 -1.59
CA LYS A 347 -4.05 -19.56 -1.82
C LYS A 347 -4.27 -19.19 -3.30
N SER A 348 -3.38 -18.38 -3.86
CA SER A 348 -3.46 -17.96 -5.27
C SER A 348 -3.31 -19.16 -6.23
N THR A 349 -2.49 -20.15 -5.88
CA THR A 349 -2.33 -21.39 -6.65
C THR A 349 -3.63 -22.18 -6.67
N PHE A 350 -4.32 -22.31 -5.54
CA PHE A 350 -5.65 -22.91 -5.46
C PHE A 350 -6.66 -22.16 -6.34
N LEU A 351 -6.72 -20.82 -6.24
CA LEU A 351 -7.63 -20.03 -7.07
C LEU A 351 -7.32 -20.19 -8.57
N LYS A 352 -6.06 -20.15 -8.96
CA LYS A 352 -5.63 -20.39 -10.36
C LYS A 352 -5.99 -21.81 -10.85
N THR A 353 -5.86 -22.81 -9.99
CA THR A 353 -6.21 -24.20 -10.32
C THR A 353 -7.71 -24.33 -10.55
N ILE A 354 -8.54 -23.83 -9.65
CA ILE A 354 -10.00 -23.89 -9.84
C ILE A 354 -10.49 -22.98 -10.98
N CYS A 355 -9.73 -21.96 -11.39
CA CYS A 355 -10.01 -21.19 -12.60
C CYS A 355 -9.59 -21.92 -13.91
N GLY A 356 -8.90 -23.07 -13.80
CA GLY A 356 -8.37 -23.80 -14.96
C GLY A 356 -7.10 -23.20 -15.56
N LEU A 357 -6.47 -22.26 -14.87
CA LEU A 357 -5.22 -21.61 -15.30
C LEU A 357 -3.98 -22.46 -14.95
N LEU A 358 -4.09 -23.32 -13.94
CA LEU A 358 -3.07 -24.30 -13.57
C LEU A 358 -3.72 -25.70 -13.49
N PRO A 359 -3.05 -26.75 -13.96
CA PRO A 359 -3.54 -28.13 -13.81
C PRO A 359 -3.42 -28.53 -12.31
N PRO A 360 -4.35 -29.31 -11.77
CA PRO A 360 -4.18 -29.95 -10.47
C PRO A 360 -3.07 -31.00 -10.51
N LEU A 361 -2.37 -31.22 -9.40
CA LEU A 361 -1.39 -32.30 -9.26
C LEU A 361 -2.09 -33.63 -9.04
N SER A 362 -3.15 -33.65 -8.24
CA SER A 362 -4.04 -34.81 -8.05
C SER A 362 -5.43 -34.34 -7.61
N GLY A 363 -6.38 -35.27 -7.52
CA GLY A 363 -7.77 -34.98 -7.21
C GLY A 363 -8.52 -34.37 -8.39
N ALA A 364 -9.68 -33.80 -8.11
CA ALA A 364 -10.51 -33.16 -9.11
C ALA A 364 -11.38 -32.03 -8.56
N TYR A 365 -11.70 -31.10 -9.43
CA TYR A 365 -12.77 -30.13 -9.18
C TYR A 365 -13.79 -30.18 -10.33
N ARG A 366 -15.02 -29.81 -10.04
CA ARG A 366 -16.12 -29.84 -10.98
C ARG A 366 -17.08 -28.68 -10.80
N TYR A 367 -17.55 -28.16 -11.93
CA TYR A 367 -18.58 -27.14 -12.04
C TYR A 367 -19.84 -27.69 -12.70
N PRO A 368 -21.00 -27.09 -12.45
CA PRO A 368 -22.19 -27.29 -13.25
C PRO A 368 -21.95 -26.88 -14.72
N ASP A 369 -22.70 -27.46 -15.64
CA ASP A 369 -22.67 -27.06 -17.05
C ASP A 369 -23.00 -25.55 -17.18
N LYS A 370 -22.29 -24.86 -18.10
CA LYS A 370 -22.50 -23.46 -18.46
C LYS A 370 -22.21 -22.45 -17.33
N LEU A 371 -21.40 -22.84 -16.32
CA LEU A 371 -20.97 -21.88 -15.29
C LEU A 371 -20.10 -20.79 -15.93
N LYS A 372 -20.39 -19.52 -15.57
CA LYS A 372 -19.57 -18.36 -15.95
C LYS A 372 -18.80 -17.87 -14.74
N ILE A 373 -17.47 -17.93 -14.83
CA ILE A 373 -16.56 -17.50 -13.76
C ILE A 373 -16.00 -16.12 -14.12
N GLY A 374 -16.07 -15.18 -13.18
CA GLY A 374 -15.31 -13.94 -13.21
C GLY A 374 -14.10 -14.06 -12.32
N TYR A 375 -12.91 -13.92 -12.88
CA TYR A 375 -11.65 -14.01 -12.14
C TYR A 375 -10.97 -12.64 -12.03
N TYR A 376 -10.62 -12.27 -10.81
CA TYR A 376 -9.79 -11.10 -10.50
C TYR A 376 -8.43 -11.57 -10.01
N GLU A 377 -7.41 -11.35 -10.80
CA GLU A 377 -6.03 -11.73 -10.49
C GLU A 377 -5.31 -10.63 -9.69
N GLN A 378 -4.53 -11.02 -8.70
CA GLN A 378 -3.76 -10.12 -7.86
C GLN A 378 -2.75 -9.28 -8.66
N GLU A 379 -2.01 -9.92 -9.58
CA GLU A 379 -0.98 -9.24 -10.37
C GLU A 379 -1.59 -8.38 -11.48
N ASN A 380 -0.95 -7.22 -11.73
CA ASN A 380 -1.35 -6.32 -12.81
C ASN A 380 -0.70 -6.69 -14.14
N ASN A 381 -0.86 -7.97 -14.55
CA ASN A 381 -0.40 -8.45 -15.84
C ASN A 381 -1.42 -8.09 -16.92
N TRP A 382 -1.10 -7.07 -17.70
CA TRP A 382 -1.92 -6.66 -18.84
C TRP A 382 -1.38 -7.30 -20.12
N GLU A 383 -2.26 -7.83 -20.94
CA GLU A 383 -1.91 -8.35 -22.26
C GLU A 383 -1.35 -7.23 -23.15
N HIS A 384 -1.94 -6.04 -23.01
CA HIS A 384 -1.52 -4.84 -23.72
C HIS A 384 -1.22 -3.68 -22.73
N PRO A 385 -0.05 -3.65 -22.08
CA PRO A 385 0.28 -2.64 -21.06
C PRO A 385 0.33 -1.21 -21.61
N ASP A 386 0.51 -1.04 -22.92
CA ASP A 386 0.49 0.27 -23.59
C ASP A 386 -0.91 0.79 -23.94
N TYR A 387 -1.95 -0.04 -23.77
CA TYR A 387 -3.32 0.42 -23.98
C TYR A 387 -3.76 1.37 -22.89
N THR A 388 -4.71 2.24 -23.24
CA THR A 388 -5.45 3.02 -22.25
C THR A 388 -6.59 2.19 -21.67
N PRO A 389 -7.11 2.49 -20.45
CA PRO A 389 -8.33 1.86 -19.94
C PRO A 389 -9.49 1.87 -20.92
N PHE A 390 -9.60 2.95 -21.69
CA PHE A 390 -10.62 3.07 -22.73
C PHE A 390 -10.43 2.01 -23.83
N GLN A 391 -9.21 1.84 -24.35
CA GLN A 391 -8.89 0.87 -25.39
C GLN A 391 -9.08 -0.54 -24.89
N GLU A 392 -8.61 -0.85 -23.69
CA GLU A 392 -8.74 -2.15 -23.03
C GLU A 392 -10.19 -2.60 -22.89
N LEU A 393 -11.08 -1.69 -22.42
CA LEU A 393 -12.50 -2.00 -22.33
C LEU A 393 -13.17 -2.09 -23.71
N LYS A 394 -12.79 -1.24 -24.65
CA LYS A 394 -13.36 -1.23 -25.99
C LYS A 394 -13.05 -2.51 -26.75
N GLU A 395 -11.83 -3.05 -26.58
CA GLU A 395 -11.44 -4.33 -27.18
C GLU A 395 -12.17 -5.51 -26.51
N SER A 396 -12.20 -5.53 -25.17
CA SER A 396 -12.91 -6.59 -24.42
C SER A 396 -14.43 -6.56 -24.68
N PHE A 397 -15.01 -5.38 -24.94
CA PHE A 397 -16.45 -5.18 -25.11
C PHE A 397 -16.77 -4.31 -26.35
N PRO A 398 -16.58 -4.81 -27.58
CA PRO A 398 -16.70 -4.01 -28.82
C PRO A 398 -18.10 -3.42 -29.05
N ARG A 399 -19.13 -4.03 -28.46
CA ARG A 399 -20.54 -3.59 -28.58
C ARG A 399 -20.87 -2.32 -27.80
N LEU A 400 -20.06 -1.97 -26.82
CA LEU A 400 -20.28 -0.75 -26.04
C LEU A 400 -19.91 0.50 -26.86
N SER A 401 -20.78 1.50 -26.82
CA SER A 401 -20.45 2.84 -27.37
C SER A 401 -19.36 3.51 -26.53
N ASP A 402 -18.64 4.46 -27.13
CA ASP A 402 -17.58 5.20 -26.45
C ASP A 402 -18.08 5.95 -25.20
N LYS A 403 -19.32 6.45 -25.26
CA LYS A 403 -19.98 7.10 -24.12
C LYS A 403 -20.22 6.11 -22.98
N GLN A 404 -20.63 4.88 -23.29
CA GLN A 404 -20.84 3.81 -22.29
C GLN A 404 -19.53 3.39 -21.65
N VAL A 405 -18.48 3.17 -22.46
CA VAL A 405 -17.14 2.80 -21.93
C VAL A 405 -16.64 3.84 -20.94
N ARG A 406 -16.66 5.13 -21.34
CA ARG A 406 -16.26 6.23 -20.44
C ARG A 406 -17.15 6.32 -19.20
N GLY A 407 -18.45 6.09 -19.35
CA GLY A 407 -19.41 6.10 -18.25
C GLY A 407 -19.15 4.97 -17.23
N HIS A 408 -18.80 3.75 -17.68
CA HIS A 408 -18.45 2.62 -16.80
C HIS A 408 -17.14 2.90 -16.07
N LEU A 409 -16.09 3.35 -16.75
CA LEU A 409 -14.80 3.69 -16.13
C LEU A 409 -14.97 4.81 -15.07
N ALA A 410 -15.74 5.86 -15.40
CA ALA A 410 -16.02 6.94 -14.46
C ALA A 410 -16.82 6.45 -13.23
N ARG A 411 -17.79 5.54 -13.44
CA ARG A 411 -18.59 4.95 -12.36
C ARG A 411 -17.73 4.08 -11.43
N CYS A 412 -16.70 3.42 -11.98
CA CYS A 412 -15.71 2.68 -11.18
C CYS A 412 -14.64 3.59 -10.54
N GLY A 413 -14.81 4.92 -10.61
CA GLY A 413 -13.96 5.88 -9.91
C GLY A 413 -12.69 6.29 -10.65
N LEU A 414 -12.59 6.06 -11.98
CA LEU A 414 -11.50 6.60 -12.78
C LEU A 414 -11.81 8.02 -13.22
N ARG A 415 -10.83 8.91 -13.08
CA ARG A 415 -10.91 10.28 -13.59
C ARG A 415 -10.71 10.30 -15.10
N GLN A 416 -11.20 11.35 -15.78
CA GLN A 416 -11.09 11.46 -17.23
C GLN A 416 -9.64 11.47 -17.72
N GLU A 417 -8.73 12.05 -16.98
CA GLU A 417 -7.28 12.05 -17.26
C GLU A 417 -6.70 10.62 -17.27
N HIS A 418 -7.09 9.76 -16.31
CA HIS A 418 -6.61 8.37 -16.20
C HIS A 418 -7.20 7.46 -17.27
N ILE A 419 -8.42 7.76 -17.75
CA ILE A 419 -9.08 6.97 -18.82
C ILE A 419 -8.25 6.96 -20.11
N MET A 420 -7.46 8.02 -20.33
CA MET A 420 -6.66 8.22 -21.56
C MET A 420 -5.15 8.02 -21.34
N GLN A 421 -4.71 7.67 -20.14
CA GLN A 421 -3.33 7.31 -19.86
C GLN A 421 -3.08 5.81 -20.11
N LYS A 422 -1.84 5.43 -20.40
CA LYS A 422 -1.46 4.03 -20.58
C LYS A 422 -1.59 3.23 -19.27
N LEU A 423 -2.04 1.99 -19.36
CA LEU A 423 -2.22 1.10 -18.20
C LEU A 423 -0.95 0.95 -17.37
N ASN A 424 0.21 0.83 -18.01
CA ASN A 424 1.52 0.72 -17.33
C ASN A 424 1.94 2.00 -16.59
N THR A 425 1.32 3.16 -16.88
CA THR A 425 1.60 4.43 -16.20
C THR A 425 0.60 4.75 -15.08
N LEU A 426 -0.46 3.97 -14.97
CA LEU A 426 -1.45 4.11 -13.91
C LEU A 426 -0.92 3.53 -12.58
N SER A 427 -1.36 4.13 -11.47
CA SER A 427 -1.13 3.56 -10.15
C SER A 427 -1.79 2.18 -10.01
N GLY A 428 -1.26 1.34 -9.12
CA GLY A 428 -1.84 0.01 -8.84
C GLY A 428 -3.33 0.07 -8.51
N GLY A 429 -3.79 1.10 -7.78
CA GLY A 429 -5.20 1.27 -7.45
C GLY A 429 -6.08 1.65 -8.64
N GLU A 430 -5.57 2.44 -9.59
CA GLU A 430 -6.28 2.77 -10.82
C GLU A 430 -6.38 1.54 -11.72
N GLN A 431 -5.31 0.76 -11.83
CA GLN A 431 -5.31 -0.52 -12.55
C GLN A 431 -6.30 -1.51 -11.94
N SER A 432 -6.37 -1.61 -10.61
CA SER A 432 -7.34 -2.43 -9.89
C SER A 432 -8.79 -2.00 -10.20
N LYS A 433 -9.05 -0.68 -10.26
CA LYS A 433 -10.37 -0.15 -10.66
C LYS A 433 -10.73 -0.52 -12.10
N VAL A 434 -9.77 -0.52 -13.04
CA VAL A 434 -10.00 -0.98 -14.43
C VAL A 434 -10.37 -2.46 -14.47
N LYS A 435 -9.65 -3.32 -13.74
CA LYS A 435 -9.96 -4.76 -13.65
C LYS A 435 -11.35 -5.00 -13.06
N LEU A 436 -11.68 -4.33 -11.95
CA LEU A 436 -13.02 -4.42 -11.36
C LEU A 436 -14.09 -3.92 -12.34
N CYS A 437 -13.81 -2.85 -13.08
CA CYS A 437 -14.73 -2.36 -14.12
C CYS A 437 -14.98 -3.43 -15.20
N LYS A 438 -13.96 -4.16 -15.66
CA LYS A 438 -14.14 -5.28 -16.60
C LYS A 438 -15.09 -6.35 -16.04
N LEU A 439 -14.95 -6.69 -14.76
CA LEU A 439 -15.84 -7.65 -14.10
C LEU A 439 -17.29 -7.15 -13.99
N THR A 440 -17.53 -5.85 -13.88
CA THR A 440 -18.92 -5.32 -13.83
C THR A 440 -19.63 -5.33 -15.18
N LEU A 441 -18.93 -5.64 -16.27
CA LEU A 441 -19.48 -5.58 -17.63
C LEU A 441 -19.98 -6.91 -18.19
N SER A 442 -19.87 -7.98 -17.42
CA SER A 442 -20.35 -9.31 -17.81
C SER A 442 -21.11 -9.98 -16.67
N PRO A 443 -22.15 -10.75 -16.97
CA PRO A 443 -22.84 -11.51 -15.94
C PRO A 443 -22.09 -12.80 -15.59
N TYR A 444 -21.99 -13.10 -14.28
CA TYR A 444 -21.29 -14.27 -13.75
C TYR A 444 -22.20 -15.09 -12.82
N ASN A 445 -21.81 -16.36 -12.59
CA ASN A 445 -22.41 -17.21 -11.56
C ASN A 445 -21.51 -17.28 -10.32
N LEU A 446 -20.19 -17.25 -10.57
CA LEU A 446 -19.13 -17.34 -9.56
C LEU A 446 -18.10 -16.25 -9.81
N LEU A 447 -17.79 -15.50 -8.77
CA LEU A 447 -16.65 -14.60 -8.73
C LEU A 447 -15.52 -15.24 -7.91
N ILE A 448 -14.32 -15.23 -8.46
CA ILE A 448 -13.09 -15.67 -7.80
C ILE A 448 -12.16 -14.45 -7.74
N LEU A 449 -11.86 -13.97 -6.53
CA LEU A 449 -11.15 -12.70 -6.32
C LEU A 449 -9.88 -12.95 -5.50
N ASP A 450 -8.72 -12.70 -6.10
CA ASP A 450 -7.42 -12.86 -5.45
C ASP A 450 -6.91 -11.50 -4.97
N GLU A 451 -6.96 -11.25 -3.65
CA GLU A 451 -6.58 -10.01 -2.96
C GLU A 451 -7.20 -8.73 -3.60
N PRO A 452 -8.53 -8.68 -3.78
CA PRO A 452 -9.18 -7.59 -4.50
C PRO A 452 -9.14 -6.25 -3.76
N THR A 453 -8.76 -6.25 -2.49
CA THR A 453 -8.62 -5.04 -1.66
C THR A 453 -7.27 -4.36 -1.81
N ASN A 454 -6.27 -5.06 -2.34
CA ASN A 454 -4.93 -4.52 -2.52
C ASN A 454 -4.95 -3.30 -3.46
N HIS A 455 -4.20 -2.27 -3.08
CA HIS A 455 -4.11 -1.00 -3.80
C HIS A 455 -5.41 -0.18 -3.90
N LEU A 456 -6.54 -0.65 -3.36
CA LEU A 456 -7.78 0.13 -3.34
C LEU A 456 -7.78 1.13 -2.17
N ASP A 457 -8.37 2.31 -2.41
CA ASP A 457 -8.64 3.28 -1.35
C ASP A 457 -9.85 2.86 -0.48
N VAL A 458 -9.99 3.47 0.72
CA VAL A 458 -11.05 3.13 1.70
C VAL A 458 -12.44 3.10 1.07
N ASN A 459 -12.74 4.10 0.24
CA ASN A 459 -14.05 4.22 -0.38
C ASN A 459 -14.29 3.10 -1.39
N ALA A 460 -13.25 2.73 -2.16
CA ALA A 460 -13.34 1.63 -3.11
C ALA A 460 -13.50 0.28 -2.39
N VAL A 461 -12.77 0.05 -1.29
CA VAL A 461 -12.92 -1.17 -0.46
C VAL A 461 -14.32 -1.27 0.11
N ALA A 462 -14.88 -0.18 0.67
CA ALA A 462 -16.23 -0.17 1.21
C ALA A 462 -17.29 -0.45 0.13
N GLN A 463 -17.12 0.10 -1.07
CA GLN A 463 -18.03 -0.16 -2.20
C GLN A 463 -17.88 -1.58 -2.74
N LEU A 464 -16.66 -2.12 -2.81
CA LEU A 464 -16.43 -3.51 -3.20
C LEU A 464 -17.10 -4.49 -2.23
N LYS A 465 -16.97 -4.25 -0.92
CA LYS A 465 -17.67 -5.01 0.12
C LYS A 465 -19.18 -5.01 -0.10
N THR A 466 -19.75 -3.84 -0.33
CA THR A 466 -21.18 -3.69 -0.61
C THR A 466 -21.57 -4.46 -1.89
N ALA A 467 -20.77 -4.39 -2.93
CA ALA A 467 -21.02 -5.06 -4.20
C ALA A 467 -20.96 -6.59 -4.08
N ILE A 468 -19.96 -7.13 -3.33
CA ILE A 468 -19.86 -8.59 -3.09
C ILE A 468 -21.05 -9.09 -2.28
N ARG A 469 -21.47 -8.37 -1.24
CA ARG A 469 -22.65 -8.73 -0.46
C ARG A 469 -23.96 -8.70 -1.25
N ALA A 470 -24.10 -7.72 -2.14
CA ALA A 470 -25.26 -7.57 -2.99
C ALA A 470 -25.29 -8.54 -4.17
N PHE A 471 -24.16 -9.16 -4.52
CA PHE A 471 -24.09 -10.10 -5.61
C PHE A 471 -24.88 -11.38 -5.30
N GLU A 472 -25.81 -11.77 -6.16
CA GLU A 472 -26.69 -12.94 -5.95
C GLU A 472 -25.95 -14.28 -6.21
N GLY A 473 -24.86 -14.26 -6.95
CA GLY A 473 -24.02 -15.44 -7.21
C GLY A 473 -23.09 -15.77 -6.04
N SER A 474 -22.27 -16.78 -6.24
CA SER A 474 -21.28 -17.21 -5.24
C SER A 474 -19.96 -16.49 -5.41
N VAL A 475 -19.20 -16.33 -4.32
CA VAL A 475 -17.90 -15.67 -4.33
C VAL A 475 -16.90 -16.50 -3.54
N ILE A 476 -15.72 -16.71 -4.10
CA ILE A 476 -14.53 -17.15 -3.38
C ILE A 476 -13.52 -16.01 -3.44
N PHE A 477 -13.02 -15.56 -2.31
CA PHE A 477 -12.03 -14.51 -2.30
C PHE A 477 -10.92 -14.75 -1.29
N VAL A 478 -9.72 -14.29 -1.61
CA VAL A 478 -8.58 -14.20 -0.70
C VAL A 478 -8.45 -12.76 -0.24
N SER A 479 -8.27 -12.53 1.05
CA SER A 479 -7.90 -11.21 1.57
C SER A 479 -7.15 -11.32 2.90
N HIS A 480 -6.16 -10.45 3.10
CA HIS A 480 -5.44 -10.31 4.36
C HIS A 480 -6.20 -9.50 5.41
N SER A 481 -7.20 -8.74 5.01
CA SER A 481 -8.02 -7.94 5.93
C SER A 481 -9.07 -8.80 6.65
N LYS A 482 -8.86 -9.03 7.95
CA LYS A 482 -9.84 -9.75 8.77
C LYS A 482 -11.20 -9.05 8.83
N GLU A 483 -11.19 -7.72 8.90
CA GLU A 483 -12.41 -6.92 8.92
C GLU A 483 -13.19 -7.13 7.62
N PHE A 484 -12.50 -7.06 6.46
CA PHE A 484 -13.11 -7.31 5.17
C PHE A 484 -13.67 -8.74 5.07
N CYS A 485 -12.90 -9.75 5.51
CA CYS A 485 -13.36 -11.15 5.53
C CYS A 485 -14.59 -11.33 6.44
N ALA A 486 -14.53 -10.85 7.68
CA ALA A 486 -15.60 -11.01 8.66
C ALA A 486 -16.91 -10.31 8.24
N GLU A 487 -16.79 -9.18 7.54
CA GLU A 487 -17.95 -8.41 7.09
C GLU A 487 -18.49 -8.83 5.71
N THR A 488 -17.73 -9.62 4.94
CA THR A 488 -18.07 -9.94 3.54
C THR A 488 -18.39 -11.42 3.35
N ALA A 489 -17.66 -12.33 4.02
CA ALA A 489 -17.83 -13.77 3.88
C ALA A 489 -18.96 -14.30 4.78
N ASP A 490 -19.63 -15.36 4.31
CA ASP A 490 -20.55 -16.16 5.13
C ASP A 490 -19.75 -17.09 6.06
N TRP A 491 -18.61 -17.60 5.58
CA TRP A 491 -17.66 -18.39 6.36
C TRP A 491 -16.26 -18.33 5.77
N THR A 492 -15.28 -18.74 6.58
CA THR A 492 -13.85 -18.70 6.23
C THR A 492 -13.32 -20.10 6.09
N PHE A 493 -12.61 -20.36 4.99
CA PHE A 493 -11.83 -21.57 4.77
C PHE A 493 -10.37 -21.29 5.05
N ASP A 494 -9.90 -21.74 6.21
CA ASP A 494 -8.53 -21.50 6.64
C ASP A 494 -7.62 -22.64 6.20
N PHE A 495 -6.67 -22.35 5.31
CA PHE A 495 -5.71 -23.33 4.80
C PHE A 495 -4.72 -23.81 5.83
N GLU A 496 -4.52 -23.06 6.91
CA GLU A 496 -3.64 -23.51 8.01
C GLU A 496 -4.21 -24.75 8.70
N THR A 497 -5.53 -24.86 8.79
CA THR A 497 -6.20 -26.03 9.40
C THR A 497 -6.11 -27.30 8.56
N LEU A 498 -5.61 -27.23 7.33
CA LEU A 498 -5.40 -28.44 6.50
C LEU A 498 -4.14 -29.22 6.89
N PHE A 499 -3.25 -28.62 7.69
CA PHE A 499 -2.01 -29.26 8.16
C PHE A 499 -2.14 -29.90 9.54
N ASP A 500 -3.27 -29.68 10.23
CA ASP A 500 -3.63 -30.30 11.51
C ASP A 500 -4.29 -31.69 11.24
#